data_455ca463bbd5afb742533c953194dd70
#
_entry.id   455ca463bbd5afb742533c953194dd70
#
_cell.length_a   1.000
_cell.length_b   1.000
_cell.length_c   1.000
_cell.angle_alpha   90.00
_cell.angle_beta   90.00
_cell.angle_gamma   90.00
#
_symmetry.space_group_name_H-M   'P 1'
#
loop_
_entity.id
_entity.type
_entity.pdbx_description
1 polymer ?
#
loop_
_entity_poly.entity_id
_entity_poly.type
_entity_poly.pdbx_seq_one_letter_code
_entity_poly.pdbx_strand_id
1 'polypeptide(L)'
;MFIGVDEYDAPANNTVFDGSGPENQSQRSNKVVAIETLFKGVLFSVLKEHYGSYISKCFLTGVLPAFRSGMSSLTATTMVSGSQKLHGICGLTEQQVELLAKKFLTLDDSNPALEQICWAMKKYYNGYYFTKPSDIELGLRYNPQLVYDYLEATKTGGQVSEPEESRAVHTTNILASIADNGPFSVDDIVELMAAGYVSFEFQSEFGFYDLGGNLGTDKDTTLSLLVYLGVLTRDVAGHFRIANGIMKQNVVTCPHQSIDFY
;
A
#
# COMPACT_ATOMS: atom_id res chain seq x y z
N MET A 1 -21.40 21.77 -4.97
CA MET A 1 -20.83 20.70 -5.81
C MET A 1 -20.01 19.77 -4.93
N PHE A 2 -20.03 18.45 -5.21
CA PHE A 2 -19.10 17.46 -4.63
C PHE A 2 -17.98 17.20 -5.63
N ILE A 3 -16.74 17.14 -5.14
CA ILE A 3 -15.56 16.81 -5.96
C ILE A 3 -14.91 15.54 -5.38
N GLY A 4 -14.73 14.53 -6.21
CA GLY A 4 -13.91 13.37 -5.94
C GLY A 4 -12.67 13.40 -6.84
N VAL A 5 -11.50 13.22 -6.27
CA VAL A 5 -10.24 13.06 -7.03
C VAL A 5 -9.62 11.74 -6.59
N ASP A 6 -9.50 10.83 -7.53
CA ASP A 6 -8.87 9.54 -7.33
C ASP A 6 -7.42 9.58 -7.82
N GLU A 7 -6.55 8.82 -7.16
CA GLU A 7 -5.13 8.74 -7.49
C GLU A 7 -4.45 10.11 -7.62
N TYR A 8 -4.78 11.05 -6.72
CA TYR A 8 -4.26 12.42 -6.79
C TYR A 8 -2.73 12.48 -6.77
N ASP A 9 -2.07 11.47 -6.25
CA ASP A 9 -0.62 11.33 -6.12
C ASP A 9 0.05 10.56 -7.28
N ALA A 10 -0.73 9.95 -8.19
CA ALA A 10 -0.21 9.12 -9.28
C ALA A 10 0.86 9.81 -10.15
N PRO A 11 0.75 11.10 -10.53
CA PRO A 11 1.80 11.75 -11.33
C PRO A 11 3.16 11.79 -10.64
N ALA A 12 3.15 11.94 -9.31
CA ALA A 12 4.37 11.96 -8.53
C ALA A 12 4.91 10.55 -8.28
N ASN A 13 4.03 9.62 -7.94
CA ASN A 13 4.40 8.21 -7.75
C ASN A 13 5.06 7.65 -9.02
N ASN A 14 4.47 7.89 -10.19
CA ASN A 14 5.04 7.47 -11.45
C ASN A 14 6.42 8.09 -11.71
N THR A 15 6.63 9.35 -11.33
CA THR A 15 7.93 10.00 -11.49
C THR A 15 8.99 9.45 -10.53
N VAL A 16 8.59 9.12 -9.30
CA VAL A 16 9.51 8.61 -8.28
C VAL A 16 9.87 7.15 -8.53
N PHE A 17 8.87 6.33 -8.89
CA PHE A 17 9.00 4.87 -8.95
C PHE A 17 9.16 4.31 -10.38
N ASP A 18 8.95 5.13 -11.41
CA ASP A 18 9.21 4.71 -12.79
C ASP A 18 10.71 4.67 -13.06
N GLY A 19 11.30 3.49 -12.83
CA GLY A 19 12.73 3.22 -13.03
C GLY A 19 13.17 3.12 -14.49
N SER A 20 12.28 3.38 -15.46
CA SER A 20 12.46 3.04 -16.88
C SER A 20 13.42 3.95 -17.65
N GLY A 21 14.10 4.91 -17.02
CA GLY A 21 15.00 5.83 -17.73
C GLY A 21 16.34 6.08 -17.03
N PRO A 22 17.38 6.48 -17.82
CA PRO A 22 18.69 6.84 -17.29
C PRO A 22 18.71 8.22 -16.59
N GLU A 23 17.57 8.63 -16.02
CA GLU A 23 17.46 9.90 -15.34
C GLU A 23 18.25 9.87 -14.02
N ASN A 24 19.09 10.88 -13.84
CA ASN A 24 19.79 11.04 -12.58
C ASN A 24 18.84 11.56 -11.49
N GLN A 25 19.20 11.33 -10.22
CA GLN A 25 18.41 11.72 -9.05
C GLN A 25 18.00 13.22 -9.06
N SER A 26 18.86 14.09 -9.57
CA SER A 26 18.58 15.54 -9.68
C SER A 26 17.44 15.83 -10.66
N GLN A 27 17.38 15.13 -11.79
CA GLN A 27 16.30 15.30 -12.77
C GLN A 27 14.95 14.81 -12.22
N ARG A 28 14.93 13.69 -11.52
CA ARG A 28 13.74 13.17 -10.85
C ARG A 28 13.24 14.17 -9.80
N SER A 29 14.14 14.68 -8.94
CA SER A 29 13.78 15.68 -7.93
C SER A 29 13.17 16.94 -8.56
N ASN A 30 13.73 17.43 -9.65
CA ASN A 30 13.18 18.60 -10.36
C ASN A 30 11.78 18.36 -10.93
N LYS A 31 11.53 17.18 -11.49
CA LYS A 31 10.20 16.81 -11.99
C LYS A 31 9.18 16.73 -10.84
N VAL A 32 9.55 16.11 -9.73
CA VAL A 32 8.70 16.01 -8.54
C VAL A 32 8.33 17.39 -8.01
N VAL A 33 9.30 18.31 -7.91
CA VAL A 33 9.07 19.72 -7.50
C VAL A 33 8.14 20.43 -8.48
N ALA A 34 8.28 20.22 -9.79
CA ALA A 34 7.40 20.79 -10.80
C ALA A 34 5.95 20.29 -10.65
N ILE A 35 5.78 18.97 -10.43
CA ILE A 35 4.46 18.37 -10.18
C ILE A 35 3.84 18.94 -8.90
N GLU A 36 4.60 19.02 -7.82
CA GLU A 36 4.14 19.60 -6.56
C GLU A 36 3.69 21.06 -6.75
N THR A 37 4.47 21.85 -7.47
CA THR A 37 4.15 23.25 -7.78
C THR A 37 2.86 23.37 -8.58
N LEU A 38 2.67 22.50 -9.59
CA LEU A 38 1.45 22.45 -10.38
C LEU A 38 0.23 22.10 -9.52
N PHE A 39 0.33 21.08 -8.70
CA PHE A 39 -0.78 20.67 -7.83
C PHE A 39 -1.13 21.74 -6.80
N LYS A 40 -0.13 22.35 -6.15
CA LYS A 40 -0.34 23.45 -5.21
C LYS A 40 -0.96 24.68 -5.89
N GLY A 41 -0.42 25.06 -7.04
CA GLY A 41 -0.83 26.27 -7.75
C GLY A 41 -2.15 26.16 -8.49
N VAL A 42 -2.51 24.96 -8.98
CA VAL A 42 -3.73 24.76 -9.78
C VAL A 42 -4.80 24.03 -8.98
N LEU A 43 -4.58 22.76 -8.64
CA LEU A 43 -5.63 21.95 -8.04
C LEU A 43 -6.03 22.44 -6.64
N PHE A 44 -5.07 22.54 -5.73
CA PHE A 44 -5.36 22.85 -4.33
C PHE A 44 -5.71 24.32 -4.10
N SER A 45 -5.17 25.24 -4.89
CA SER A 45 -5.57 26.65 -4.82
C SER A 45 -7.04 26.84 -5.23
N VAL A 46 -7.47 26.18 -6.32
CA VAL A 46 -8.86 26.21 -6.79
C VAL A 46 -9.80 25.53 -5.78
N LEU A 47 -9.42 24.39 -5.24
CA LEU A 47 -10.21 23.73 -4.20
C LEU A 47 -10.39 24.64 -2.98
N LYS A 48 -9.32 25.28 -2.52
CA LYS A 48 -9.36 26.19 -1.37
C LYS A 48 -10.21 27.43 -1.63
N GLU A 49 -10.05 28.07 -2.79
CA GLU A 49 -10.76 29.31 -3.14
C GLU A 49 -12.27 29.08 -3.20
N HIS A 50 -12.69 27.92 -3.68
CA HIS A 50 -14.10 27.64 -3.92
C HIS A 50 -14.75 26.77 -2.83
N TYR A 51 -13.98 26.29 -1.84
CA TYR A 51 -14.53 25.52 -0.73
C TYR A 51 -15.44 26.39 0.15
N GLY A 52 -16.63 25.86 0.44
CA GLY A 52 -17.67 26.59 1.18
C GLY A 52 -18.59 27.47 0.34
N SER A 53 -18.17 27.84 -0.89
CA SER A 53 -18.98 28.60 -1.84
C SER A 53 -19.59 27.70 -2.93
N TYR A 54 -18.77 27.23 -3.84
CA TYR A 54 -19.19 26.36 -4.94
C TYR A 54 -18.94 24.87 -4.63
N ILE A 55 -17.90 24.56 -3.84
CA ILE A 55 -17.53 23.21 -3.42
C ILE A 55 -17.99 22.99 -2.00
N SER A 56 -18.99 22.10 -1.82
CA SER A 56 -19.50 21.75 -0.51
C SER A 56 -18.71 20.64 0.16
N LYS A 57 -18.19 19.70 -0.60
CA LYS A 57 -17.34 18.59 -0.12
C LYS A 57 -16.32 18.20 -1.16
N CYS A 58 -15.13 17.82 -0.70
CA CYS A 58 -14.08 17.25 -1.52
C CYS A 58 -13.57 15.95 -0.85
N PHE A 59 -13.35 14.92 -1.67
CA PHE A 59 -12.78 13.65 -1.25
C PHE A 59 -11.60 13.31 -2.17
N LEU A 60 -10.42 13.14 -1.59
CA LEU A 60 -9.20 12.81 -2.32
C LEU A 60 -8.76 11.41 -1.92
N THR A 61 -8.45 10.55 -2.89
CA THR A 61 -7.84 9.24 -2.67
C THR A 61 -6.49 9.18 -3.37
N GLY A 62 -5.60 8.38 -2.82
CA GLY A 62 -4.27 8.13 -3.35
C GLY A 62 -3.56 7.06 -2.53
N VAL A 63 -2.42 6.61 -3.01
CA VAL A 63 -1.58 5.64 -2.31
C VAL A 63 -0.80 6.32 -1.19
N LEU A 64 -0.23 7.50 -1.47
CA LEU A 64 0.63 8.23 -0.55
C LEU A 64 0.00 9.55 -0.08
N PRO A 65 0.17 9.94 1.18
CA PRO A 65 -0.24 11.25 1.68
C PRO A 65 0.77 12.35 1.27
N ALA A 66 1.24 12.30 0.02
CA ALA A 66 2.43 12.99 -0.46
C ALA A 66 2.34 14.51 -0.54
N PHE A 67 1.13 15.09 -0.47
CA PHE A 67 0.96 16.54 -0.62
C PHE A 67 0.78 17.30 0.69
N ARG A 68 0.68 16.61 1.82
CA ARG A 68 0.24 17.25 3.05
C ARG A 68 1.28 18.20 3.66
N SER A 69 2.56 17.88 3.59
CA SER A 69 3.64 18.75 4.10
C SER A 69 3.72 20.10 3.37
N GLY A 70 3.15 20.19 2.17
CA GLY A 70 3.05 21.44 1.39
C GLY A 70 1.66 22.06 1.36
N MET A 71 0.66 21.42 1.97
CA MET A 71 -0.75 21.83 1.93
C MET A 71 -1.17 22.76 3.07
N SER A 72 -0.32 23.63 3.58
CA SER A 72 -0.74 24.70 4.50
C SER A 72 -1.90 25.54 3.95
N SER A 73 -2.18 25.38 2.65
CA SER A 73 -3.29 26.02 1.95
C SER A 73 -4.65 25.31 2.12
N LEU A 74 -4.71 24.04 2.49
CA LEU A 74 -5.97 23.30 2.71
C LEU A 74 -6.18 23.02 4.20
N THR A 75 -6.27 24.07 5.01
CA THR A 75 -6.51 23.99 6.47
C THR A 75 -7.81 23.28 6.85
N ALA A 76 -8.68 22.99 5.88
CA ALA A 76 -9.97 22.29 6.08
C ALA A 76 -9.93 20.80 5.73
N THR A 77 -8.78 20.22 5.34
CA THR A 77 -8.71 18.79 5.04
C THR A 77 -8.49 17.96 6.30
N THR A 78 -9.25 16.87 6.40
CA THR A 78 -9.09 15.88 7.45
C THR A 78 -8.54 14.60 6.85
N MET A 79 -7.39 14.14 7.35
CA MET A 79 -6.89 12.82 7.03
C MET A 79 -7.80 11.77 7.66
N VAL A 80 -8.38 10.94 6.82
CA VAL A 80 -9.27 9.86 7.26
C VAL A 80 -8.62 8.47 7.18
N SER A 81 -7.45 8.38 6.56
CA SER A 81 -6.63 7.16 6.57
C SER A 81 -6.29 6.79 8.01
N GLY A 82 -6.52 5.54 8.38
CA GLY A 82 -6.33 5.08 9.76
C GLY A 82 -7.48 5.43 10.73
N SER A 83 -8.57 6.03 10.25
CA SER A 83 -9.77 6.24 11.06
C SER A 83 -10.50 4.92 11.31
N GLN A 84 -10.82 4.63 12.57
CA GLN A 84 -11.62 3.47 12.97
C GLN A 84 -12.92 3.32 12.17
N LYS A 85 -13.63 4.43 12.03
CA LYS A 85 -14.92 4.48 11.32
C LYS A 85 -14.81 4.06 9.86
N LEU A 86 -13.62 4.16 9.28
CA LEU A 86 -13.36 3.85 7.88
C LEU A 86 -12.53 2.58 7.66
N HIS A 87 -12.21 1.84 8.73
CA HIS A 87 -11.46 0.58 8.63
C HIS A 87 -12.11 -0.42 7.65
N GLY A 88 -13.42 -0.44 7.59
CA GLY A 88 -14.18 -1.33 6.71
C GLY A 88 -14.47 -0.76 5.32
N ILE A 89 -14.00 0.44 4.96
CA ILE A 89 -14.29 1.05 3.65
C ILE A 89 -13.48 0.38 2.53
N CYS A 90 -12.29 -0.09 2.86
CA CYS A 90 -11.42 -0.83 1.95
C CYS A 90 -11.14 -2.22 2.54
N GLY A 91 -11.02 -3.21 1.64
CA GLY A 91 -10.75 -4.58 2.03
C GLY A 91 -12.00 -5.38 2.40
N LEU A 92 -11.86 -6.69 2.28
CA LEU A 92 -12.93 -7.66 2.55
C LEU A 92 -12.73 -8.31 3.92
N THR A 93 -13.83 -8.63 4.59
CA THR A 93 -13.81 -9.49 5.78
C THR A 93 -13.69 -10.96 5.38
N GLU A 94 -13.33 -11.84 6.32
CA GLU A 94 -13.29 -13.28 6.10
C GLU A 94 -14.65 -13.83 5.63
N GLN A 95 -15.73 -13.38 6.24
CA GLN A 95 -17.09 -13.76 5.85
C GLN A 95 -17.45 -13.30 4.43
N GLN A 96 -17.03 -12.10 4.03
CA GLN A 96 -17.27 -11.60 2.67
C GLN A 96 -16.46 -12.39 1.64
N VAL A 97 -15.22 -12.76 1.95
CA VAL A 97 -14.37 -13.59 1.08
C VAL A 97 -14.98 -14.98 0.89
N GLU A 98 -15.44 -15.63 1.96
CA GLU A 98 -16.12 -16.91 1.88
C GLU A 98 -17.41 -16.85 1.03
N LEU A 99 -18.24 -15.83 1.27
CA LEU A 99 -19.45 -15.61 0.49
C LEU A 99 -19.14 -15.34 -1.00
N LEU A 100 -18.09 -14.58 -1.27
CA LEU A 100 -17.64 -14.30 -2.63
C LEU A 100 -17.17 -15.58 -3.33
N ALA A 101 -16.35 -16.40 -2.66
CA ALA A 101 -15.87 -17.67 -3.17
C ALA A 101 -17.03 -18.62 -3.53
N LYS A 102 -17.99 -18.78 -2.63
CA LYS A 102 -19.19 -19.59 -2.88
C LYS A 102 -19.95 -19.13 -4.13
N LYS A 103 -20.21 -17.84 -4.22
CA LYS A 103 -21.00 -17.27 -5.35
C LYS A 103 -20.21 -17.29 -6.66
N PHE A 104 -18.95 -16.92 -6.63
CA PHE A 104 -18.13 -16.77 -7.84
C PHE A 104 -17.80 -18.12 -8.48
N LEU A 105 -17.53 -19.12 -7.66
CA LEU A 105 -17.19 -20.48 -8.10
C LEU A 105 -18.39 -21.43 -8.11
N THR A 106 -19.58 -20.96 -7.72
CA THR A 106 -20.81 -21.78 -7.63
C THR A 106 -20.62 -23.00 -6.74
N LEU A 107 -20.03 -22.79 -5.56
CA LEU A 107 -19.79 -23.82 -4.56
C LEU A 107 -20.86 -23.79 -3.47
N ASP A 108 -21.23 -24.95 -2.94
CA ASP A 108 -22.07 -25.07 -1.74
C ASP A 108 -21.20 -25.22 -0.47
N ASP A 109 -21.85 -25.13 0.69
CA ASP A 109 -21.19 -25.21 2.00
C ASP A 109 -20.53 -26.56 2.29
N SER A 110 -20.92 -27.61 1.60
CA SER A 110 -20.40 -28.97 1.77
C SER A 110 -19.24 -29.28 0.83
N ASN A 111 -18.91 -28.36 -0.08
CA ASN A 111 -17.84 -28.59 -1.06
C ASN A 111 -16.44 -28.49 -0.38
N PRO A 112 -15.64 -29.57 -0.36
CA PRO A 112 -14.35 -29.58 0.31
C PRO A 112 -13.34 -28.61 -0.31
N ALA A 113 -13.51 -28.20 -1.57
CA ALA A 113 -12.66 -27.20 -2.21
C ALA A 113 -12.83 -25.81 -1.60
N LEU A 114 -14.00 -25.50 -1.05
CA LEU A 114 -14.27 -24.21 -0.43
C LEU A 114 -13.32 -23.92 0.75
N GLU A 115 -13.14 -24.90 1.62
CA GLU A 115 -12.26 -24.78 2.78
C GLU A 115 -10.80 -24.54 2.34
N GLN A 116 -10.32 -25.28 1.34
CA GLN A 116 -8.96 -25.13 0.79
C GLN A 116 -8.76 -23.76 0.16
N ILE A 117 -9.73 -23.27 -0.61
CA ILE A 117 -9.72 -21.95 -1.25
C ILE A 117 -9.68 -20.85 -0.19
N CYS A 118 -10.56 -20.93 0.82
CA CYS A 118 -10.60 -19.93 1.90
C CYS A 118 -9.30 -19.95 2.72
N TRP A 119 -8.74 -21.14 2.99
CA TRP A 119 -7.46 -21.27 3.68
C TRP A 119 -6.31 -20.63 2.89
N ALA A 120 -6.23 -20.89 1.58
CA ALA A 120 -5.20 -20.32 0.72
C ALA A 120 -5.33 -18.77 0.69
N MET A 121 -6.54 -18.25 0.48
CA MET A 121 -6.78 -16.81 0.49
C MET A 121 -6.43 -16.18 1.86
N LYS A 122 -6.73 -16.88 2.97
CA LYS A 122 -6.38 -16.41 4.32
C LYS A 122 -4.87 -16.33 4.51
N LYS A 123 -4.13 -17.32 4.07
CA LYS A 123 -2.67 -17.38 4.18
C LYS A 123 -1.97 -16.29 3.37
N TYR A 124 -2.44 -16.05 2.14
CA TYR A 124 -1.69 -15.22 1.19
C TYR A 124 -2.20 -13.78 1.07
N TYR A 125 -3.49 -13.50 1.33
CA TYR A 125 -4.09 -12.19 1.03
C TYR A 125 -4.72 -11.49 2.24
N ASN A 126 -4.92 -12.21 3.36
CA ASN A 126 -5.39 -11.61 4.61
C ASN A 126 -4.23 -10.99 5.37
N GLY A 127 -4.49 -9.91 6.11
CA GLY A 127 -3.49 -9.41 7.05
C GLY A 127 -3.47 -7.90 7.21
N TYR A 128 -4.21 -7.15 6.40
CA TYR A 128 -4.23 -5.69 6.48
C TYR A 128 -5.03 -5.19 7.69
N TYR A 129 -4.42 -4.25 8.40
CA TYR A 129 -5.04 -3.56 9.52
C TYR A 129 -4.81 -2.05 9.39
N PHE A 130 -5.88 -1.30 9.14
CA PHE A 130 -5.80 0.11 8.71
C PHE A 130 -5.95 1.12 9.85
N THR A 131 -6.17 0.67 11.09
CA THR A 131 -6.39 1.57 12.22
C THR A 131 -5.32 1.46 13.29
N LYS A 132 -5.41 2.31 14.30
CA LYS A 132 -4.56 2.23 15.49
C LYS A 132 -4.94 1.01 16.35
N PRO A 133 -4.01 0.47 17.16
CA PRO A 133 -4.14 -0.81 17.86
C PRO A 133 -5.31 -0.92 18.87
N SER A 134 -5.93 0.18 19.25
CA SER A 134 -7.03 0.18 20.21
C SER A 134 -8.32 -0.50 19.75
N ASP A 135 -8.36 -0.97 18.51
CA ASP A 135 -9.58 -1.41 17.84
C ASP A 135 -9.54 -2.88 17.44
N ILE A 136 -9.26 -3.71 18.41
CA ILE A 136 -9.06 -5.16 18.27
C ILE A 136 -10.26 -5.87 17.60
N GLU A 137 -11.48 -5.32 17.77
CA GLU A 137 -12.71 -5.92 17.26
C GLU A 137 -12.91 -5.78 15.74
N LEU A 138 -12.12 -4.92 15.07
CA LEU A 138 -12.35 -4.64 13.66
C LEU A 138 -11.81 -5.74 12.70
N GLY A 139 -10.96 -6.62 13.19
CA GLY A 139 -10.40 -7.74 12.44
C GLY A 139 -9.50 -7.35 11.26
N LEU A 140 -8.79 -8.31 10.74
CA LEU A 140 -7.95 -8.15 9.56
C LEU A 140 -8.78 -8.07 8.28
N ARG A 141 -8.20 -7.46 7.24
CA ARG A 141 -8.83 -7.29 5.94
C ARG A 141 -8.02 -7.97 4.84
N TYR A 142 -8.74 -8.46 3.85
CA TYR A 142 -8.16 -9.00 2.62
C TYR A 142 -8.04 -7.91 1.56
N ASN A 143 -7.04 -8.01 0.71
CA ASN A 143 -6.98 -7.20 -0.50
C ASN A 143 -8.02 -7.70 -1.51
N PRO A 144 -9.01 -6.86 -1.91
CA PRO A 144 -10.08 -7.30 -2.81
C PRO A 144 -9.61 -7.71 -4.18
N GLN A 145 -8.59 -7.03 -4.72
CA GLN A 145 -8.06 -7.32 -6.06
C GLN A 145 -7.40 -8.71 -6.08
N LEU A 146 -6.55 -8.99 -5.09
CA LEU A 146 -5.88 -10.28 -5.00
C LEU A 146 -6.87 -11.43 -4.79
N VAL A 147 -7.91 -11.21 -4.00
CA VAL A 147 -9.00 -12.19 -3.82
C VAL A 147 -9.72 -12.44 -5.15
N TYR A 148 -10.05 -11.40 -5.88
CA TYR A 148 -10.71 -11.53 -7.18
C TYR A 148 -9.84 -12.27 -8.20
N ASP A 149 -8.58 -11.86 -8.34
CA ASP A 149 -7.64 -12.48 -9.28
C ASP A 149 -7.44 -13.99 -8.99
N TYR A 150 -7.35 -14.34 -7.71
CA TYR A 150 -7.25 -15.76 -7.30
C TYR A 150 -8.51 -16.56 -7.64
N LEU A 151 -9.69 -16.00 -7.39
CA LEU A 151 -10.95 -16.67 -7.72
C LEU A 151 -11.13 -16.82 -9.24
N GLU A 152 -10.73 -15.83 -10.02
CA GLU A 152 -10.79 -15.88 -11.48
C GLU A 152 -9.84 -16.96 -12.03
N ALA A 153 -8.60 -17.02 -11.53
CA ALA A 153 -7.65 -18.07 -11.88
C ALA A 153 -8.17 -19.46 -11.52
N THR A 154 -8.76 -19.61 -10.34
CA THR A 154 -9.37 -20.86 -9.89
C THR A 154 -10.52 -21.29 -10.78
N LYS A 155 -11.38 -20.36 -11.21
CA LYS A 155 -12.54 -20.61 -12.09
C LYS A 155 -12.12 -21.06 -13.49
N THR A 156 -11.03 -20.53 -14.00
CA THR A 156 -10.52 -20.84 -15.36
C THR A 156 -9.70 -22.14 -15.43
N GLY A 157 -9.67 -22.93 -14.35
CA GLY A 157 -9.00 -24.22 -14.30
C GLY A 157 -7.53 -24.17 -13.88
N GLY A 158 -7.09 -23.03 -13.37
CA GLY A 158 -5.84 -22.94 -12.61
C GLY A 158 -5.95 -23.89 -11.40
N GLN A 159 -4.94 -24.72 -11.18
CA GLN A 159 -4.87 -25.46 -9.92
C GLN A 159 -4.93 -24.44 -8.78
N VAL A 160 -5.48 -24.84 -7.63
CA VAL A 160 -5.35 -24.13 -6.34
C VAL A 160 -3.87 -24.21 -5.95
N SER A 161 -3.02 -23.65 -6.79
CA SER A 161 -1.57 -23.56 -6.61
C SER A 161 -1.27 -22.26 -5.86
N GLU A 162 -0.07 -22.17 -5.35
CA GLU A 162 0.45 -20.94 -4.78
C GLU A 162 0.15 -19.77 -5.70
N PRO A 163 -0.28 -18.62 -5.16
CA PRO A 163 -0.68 -17.48 -5.97
C PRO A 163 0.46 -17.07 -6.89
N GLU A 164 0.18 -17.02 -8.18
CA GLU A 164 1.14 -16.50 -9.15
C GLU A 164 1.44 -15.03 -8.85
N GLU A 165 2.69 -14.67 -8.95
CA GLU A 165 3.27 -13.33 -8.71
C GLU A 165 2.68 -12.21 -9.60
N SER A 166 1.62 -12.48 -10.36
CA SER A 166 1.34 -11.83 -11.64
C SER A 166 0.96 -10.34 -11.57
N ARG A 167 0.74 -9.72 -10.41
CA ARG A 167 0.37 -8.29 -10.36
C ARG A 167 1.03 -7.47 -9.24
N ALA A 168 1.96 -8.02 -8.52
CA ALA A 168 2.78 -7.27 -7.57
C ALA A 168 3.95 -6.52 -8.25
N VAL A 169 3.96 -6.42 -9.59
CA VAL A 169 5.08 -5.86 -10.36
C VAL A 169 5.45 -4.44 -9.88
N HIS A 170 4.46 -3.59 -9.58
CA HIS A 170 4.74 -2.27 -9.03
C HIS A 170 5.40 -2.33 -7.67
N THR A 171 4.91 -3.17 -6.77
CA THR A 171 5.47 -3.33 -5.42
C THR A 171 6.88 -3.92 -5.49
N THR A 172 7.11 -4.87 -6.38
CA THR A 172 8.44 -5.49 -6.57
C THR A 172 9.46 -4.48 -7.09
N ASN A 173 9.10 -3.63 -8.05
CA ASN A 173 9.99 -2.58 -8.55
C ASN A 173 10.34 -1.54 -7.48
N ILE A 174 9.36 -1.16 -6.64
CA ILE A 174 9.57 -0.24 -5.53
C ILE A 174 10.49 -0.88 -4.48
N LEU A 175 10.23 -2.14 -4.13
CA LEU A 175 11.09 -2.89 -3.20
C LEU A 175 12.52 -3.00 -3.74
N ALA A 176 12.71 -3.31 -5.02
CA ALA A 176 14.01 -3.34 -5.65
C ALA A 176 14.71 -1.97 -5.59
N SER A 177 13.99 -0.89 -5.90
CA SER A 177 14.54 0.47 -5.81
C SER A 177 14.93 0.86 -4.38
N ILE A 178 14.14 0.46 -3.39
CA ILE A 178 14.46 0.67 -1.97
C ILE A 178 15.67 -0.17 -1.55
N ALA A 179 15.74 -1.39 -2.04
CA ALA A 179 16.83 -2.31 -1.74
C ALA A 179 18.16 -1.84 -2.31
N ASP A 180 18.16 -1.34 -3.55
CA ASP A 180 19.38 -0.87 -4.23
C ASP A 180 19.91 0.46 -3.69
N ASN A 181 19.01 1.33 -3.20
CA ASN A 181 19.35 2.71 -2.85
C ASN A 181 18.94 3.09 -1.42
N GLY A 182 18.31 2.20 -0.67
CA GLY A 182 17.69 2.49 0.61
C GLY A 182 18.58 2.27 1.83
N PRO A 183 18.16 2.77 3.00
CA PRO A 183 18.80 2.54 4.29
C PRO A 183 18.54 1.12 4.82
N PHE A 184 17.85 0.29 4.05
CA PHE A 184 17.56 -1.10 4.41
C PHE A 184 18.71 -1.99 4.01
N SER A 185 19.40 -2.52 5.03
CA SER A 185 20.37 -3.58 4.82
C SER A 185 19.69 -4.95 4.72
N VAL A 186 20.40 -5.92 4.18
CA VAL A 186 19.97 -7.32 4.22
C VAL A 186 19.69 -7.77 5.66
N ASP A 187 20.49 -7.29 6.63
CA ASP A 187 20.33 -7.60 8.04
C ASP A 187 19.01 -7.09 8.59
N ASP A 188 18.54 -5.90 8.17
CA ASP A 188 17.22 -5.36 8.57
C ASP A 188 16.06 -6.24 8.06
N ILE A 189 16.19 -6.78 6.85
CA ILE A 189 15.20 -7.71 6.28
C ILE A 189 15.24 -9.04 7.05
N VAL A 190 16.40 -9.56 7.32
CA VAL A 190 16.58 -10.79 8.12
C VAL A 190 16.00 -10.60 9.52
N GLU A 191 16.24 -9.47 10.16
CA GLU A 191 15.68 -9.15 11.48
C GLU A 191 14.16 -9.09 11.43
N LEU A 192 13.58 -8.38 10.46
CA LEU A 192 12.12 -8.33 10.24
C LEU A 192 11.53 -9.73 10.01
N MET A 193 12.22 -10.57 9.25
CA MET A 193 11.77 -11.95 8.98
C MET A 193 11.89 -12.84 10.20
N ALA A 194 12.95 -12.68 11.01
CA ALA A 194 13.21 -13.50 12.19
C ALA A 194 12.35 -13.08 13.39
N ALA A 195 12.28 -11.79 13.67
CA ALA A 195 11.47 -11.25 14.77
C ALA A 195 9.96 -11.25 14.44
N GLY A 196 9.60 -11.20 13.15
CA GLY A 196 8.22 -11.13 12.68
C GLY A 196 7.61 -9.72 12.78
N TYR A 197 8.31 -8.75 13.32
CA TYR A 197 7.86 -7.36 13.43
C TYR A 197 9.05 -6.41 13.45
N VAL A 198 8.75 -5.14 13.16
CA VAL A 198 9.69 -4.02 13.28
C VAL A 198 9.00 -2.85 13.99
N SER A 199 9.77 -2.11 14.78
CA SER A 199 9.31 -0.90 15.45
C SER A 199 10.05 0.31 14.90
N PHE A 200 9.31 1.37 14.56
CA PHE A 200 9.85 2.62 14.03
C PHE A 200 8.87 3.78 14.26
N GLU A 201 9.32 5.01 14.09
CA GLU A 201 8.47 6.18 14.19
C GLU A 201 7.68 6.37 12.87
N PHE A 202 6.39 6.00 12.90
CA PHE A 202 5.53 6.06 11.73
C PHE A 202 5.23 7.49 11.31
N GLN A 203 5.66 7.84 10.12
CA GLN A 203 5.39 9.12 9.49
C GLN A 203 4.05 9.08 8.76
N SER A 204 3.11 9.89 9.24
CA SER A 204 1.77 9.99 8.64
C SER A 204 1.69 10.94 7.46
N GLU A 205 2.75 11.67 7.16
CA GLU A 205 2.80 12.71 6.14
C GLU A 205 4.15 12.66 5.42
N PHE A 206 4.12 12.70 4.10
CA PHE A 206 5.30 12.81 3.25
C PHE A 206 5.24 14.08 2.43
N GLY A 207 6.41 14.73 2.24
CA GLY A 207 6.60 15.69 1.16
C GLY A 207 7.08 14.95 -0.10
N PHE A 208 6.84 15.50 -1.26
CA PHE A 208 7.45 14.99 -2.49
C PHE A 208 8.98 15.01 -2.45
N TYR A 209 9.53 15.99 -1.76
CA TYR A 209 10.97 16.08 -1.54
C TYR A 209 11.51 14.86 -0.76
N ASP A 210 10.74 14.39 0.21
CA ASP A 210 11.11 13.21 0.99
C ASP A 210 11.13 11.95 0.12
N LEU A 211 10.18 11.85 -0.83
CA LEU A 211 10.11 10.76 -1.79
C LEU A 211 11.21 10.83 -2.86
N GLY A 212 11.60 12.01 -3.29
CA GLY A 212 12.61 12.21 -4.33
C GLY A 212 14.07 12.21 -3.86
N GLY A 213 14.31 12.59 -2.59
CA GLY A 213 15.65 12.81 -2.04
C GLY A 213 16.04 11.93 -0.85
N ASN A 214 15.07 11.54 -0.03
CA ASN A 214 15.32 10.86 1.25
C ASN A 214 14.96 9.37 1.24
N LEU A 215 14.42 8.83 0.15
CA LEU A 215 14.16 7.39 -0.02
C LEU A 215 15.43 6.54 0.01
N GLY A 216 16.41 6.88 0.70
CA GLY A 216 17.66 6.15 0.78
C GLY A 216 18.46 6.57 2.00
N THR A 217 17.98 7.54 2.77
CA THR A 217 18.75 8.11 3.86
C THR A 217 18.06 7.99 5.22
N ASP A 218 16.72 7.90 5.24
CA ASP A 218 15.95 7.79 6.47
C ASP A 218 15.14 6.50 6.55
N LYS A 219 15.44 5.68 7.55
CA LYS A 219 14.83 4.38 7.79
C LYS A 219 13.34 4.50 8.12
N ASP A 220 12.94 5.46 8.94
CA ASP A 220 11.56 5.62 9.38
C ASP A 220 10.65 6.08 8.22
N THR A 221 11.16 6.98 7.37
CA THR A 221 10.48 7.40 6.13
C THR A 221 10.29 6.21 5.20
N THR A 222 11.32 5.40 5.00
CA THR A 222 11.25 4.23 4.11
C THR A 222 10.28 3.16 4.64
N LEU A 223 10.33 2.85 5.93
CA LEU A 223 9.39 1.91 6.56
C LEU A 223 7.95 2.43 6.51
N SER A 224 7.75 3.72 6.73
CA SER A 224 6.44 4.34 6.62
C SER A 224 5.89 4.24 5.19
N LEU A 225 6.73 4.43 4.18
CA LEU A 225 6.37 4.21 2.79
C LEU A 225 5.92 2.77 2.54
N LEU A 226 6.64 1.77 3.07
CA LEU A 226 6.25 0.36 2.94
C LEU A 226 4.89 0.04 3.57
N VAL A 227 4.49 0.78 4.62
CA VAL A 227 3.13 0.66 5.17
C VAL A 227 2.08 1.19 4.20
N TYR A 228 2.31 2.35 3.59
CA TYR A 228 1.38 2.93 2.61
C TYR A 228 1.26 2.08 1.34
N LEU A 229 2.35 1.46 0.93
CA LEU A 229 2.37 0.52 -0.20
C LEU A 229 1.77 -0.86 0.14
N GLY A 230 1.39 -1.09 1.39
CA GLY A 230 0.78 -2.35 1.83
C GLY A 230 1.75 -3.53 1.95
N VAL A 231 3.05 -3.28 1.93
CA VAL A 231 4.07 -4.31 2.24
C VAL A 231 4.07 -4.62 3.73
N LEU A 232 4.06 -3.55 4.54
CA LEU A 232 3.91 -3.63 5.98
C LEU A 232 2.49 -3.28 6.40
N THR A 233 2.07 -3.83 7.53
CA THR A 233 0.82 -3.49 8.20
C THR A 233 1.05 -3.46 9.71
N ARG A 234 0.15 -2.79 10.42
CA ARG A 234 0.18 -2.82 11.89
C ARG A 234 -0.36 -4.14 12.41
N ASP A 235 0.12 -4.56 13.56
CA ASP A 235 -0.52 -5.59 14.37
C ASP A 235 -1.38 -4.98 15.48
N VAL A 236 -2.05 -5.82 16.24
CA VAL A 236 -2.90 -5.40 17.37
C VAL A 236 -2.11 -4.79 18.53
N ALA A 237 -0.82 -5.04 18.62
CA ALA A 237 0.06 -4.47 19.63
C ALA A 237 0.69 -3.13 19.20
N GLY A 238 0.52 -2.75 17.92
CA GLY A 238 1.05 -1.53 17.35
C GLY A 238 2.39 -1.67 16.65
N HIS A 239 2.95 -2.86 16.63
CA HIS A 239 4.16 -3.14 15.85
C HIS A 239 3.80 -3.25 14.37
N PHE A 240 4.80 -3.09 13.53
CA PHE A 240 4.64 -3.27 12.08
C PHE A 240 5.22 -4.62 11.68
N ARG A 241 4.48 -5.34 10.85
CA ARG A 241 4.86 -6.65 10.32
C ARG A 241 4.57 -6.74 8.83
N ILE A 242 5.14 -7.72 8.16
CA ILE A 242 4.78 -7.99 6.76
C ILE A 242 3.30 -8.34 6.68
N ALA A 243 2.59 -7.70 5.75
CA ALA A 243 1.13 -7.74 5.71
C ALA A 243 0.57 -9.16 5.55
N ASN A 244 1.13 -9.96 4.62
CA ASN A 244 0.62 -11.29 4.31
C ASN A 244 1.66 -12.14 3.57
N GLY A 245 1.25 -13.37 3.21
CA GLY A 245 2.12 -14.34 2.56
C GLY A 245 2.67 -13.91 1.21
N ILE A 246 1.86 -13.19 0.39
CA ILE A 246 2.33 -12.72 -0.91
C ILE A 246 3.38 -11.61 -0.75
N MET A 247 3.18 -10.68 0.19
CA MET A 247 4.15 -9.64 0.48
C MET A 247 5.45 -10.24 1.06
N LYS A 248 5.33 -11.31 1.84
CA LYS A 248 6.49 -12.05 2.33
C LYS A 248 7.30 -12.67 1.20
N GLN A 249 6.66 -13.28 0.22
CA GLN A 249 7.31 -13.80 -0.97
C GLN A 249 8.00 -12.69 -1.75
N ASN A 250 7.31 -11.57 -2.01
CA ASN A 250 7.87 -10.44 -2.74
C ASN A 250 9.11 -9.83 -2.08
N VAL A 251 9.13 -9.74 -0.75
CA VAL A 251 10.31 -9.26 -0.01
C VAL A 251 11.48 -10.22 -0.14
N VAL A 252 11.22 -11.54 -0.12
CA VAL A 252 12.27 -12.57 -0.24
C VAL A 252 12.81 -12.70 -1.67
N THR A 253 11.94 -12.56 -2.67
CA THR A 253 12.31 -12.69 -4.10
C THR A 253 12.85 -11.40 -4.69
N CYS A 254 12.84 -10.29 -3.95
CA CYS A 254 13.43 -9.04 -4.42
C CYS A 254 14.90 -9.29 -4.83
N PRO A 255 15.31 -8.96 -6.06
CA PRO A 255 16.63 -9.26 -6.56
C PRO A 255 17.69 -8.39 -5.87
N HIS A 256 18.03 -8.72 -4.65
CA HIS A 256 19.32 -8.38 -4.11
C HIS A 256 20.36 -9.28 -4.78
N GLN A 257 21.52 -8.70 -5.11
CA GLN A 257 22.70 -9.44 -5.51
C GLN A 257 22.73 -10.77 -4.75
N SER A 258 22.56 -11.86 -5.48
CA SER A 258 22.48 -13.25 -5.05
C SER A 258 22.97 -13.46 -3.59
N ILE A 259 22.03 -13.51 -2.66
CA ILE A 259 22.34 -14.05 -1.34
C ILE A 259 22.42 -15.55 -1.55
N ASP A 260 23.61 -16.04 -1.84
CA ASP A 260 23.89 -17.46 -1.78
C ASP A 260 23.72 -17.88 -0.30
N PHE A 261 22.58 -18.43 0.02
CA PHE A 261 22.38 -19.16 1.26
C PHE A 261 23.20 -20.46 1.17
N TYR A 262 24.38 -20.46 1.77
CA TYR A 262 25.14 -21.67 2.08
C TYR A 262 24.54 -22.37 3.29
#